data_b6884c203377917a7a252f6cdbf9946f
#
_entry.id   b6884c203377917a7a252f6cdbf9946f
#
_cell.length_a   1.000
_cell.length_b   1.000
_cell.length_c   1.000
_cell.angle_alpha   90.00
_cell.angle_beta   90.00
_cell.angle_gamma   90.00
#
_symmetry.space_group_name_H-M   'P 1'
#
loop_
_entity.id
_entity.type
_entity.pdbx_description
1 polymer ?
#
loop_
_entity_poly.entity_id
_entity_poly.type
_entity_poly.pdbx_seq_one_letter_code
_entity_poly.pdbx_strand_id
1 'polypeptide(L)'
;MADRRPNIILFMCDQLRFDALGCYGNNQIHTPHIDSLALNGSTFDNHFVQNPVCSPSRCTVLTGRYPKSHGTRDNGIPLRDSEITLAETLRDNGYRTAAIGKMHITTQFVPKEDEQEDWPEDNYGFDIIHTTCDCKTGEYLDWLKAASPEDYEEVKMQGERKAKEDRASAADKDTGGPPQV
;
A
#
# COMPACT_ATOMS: atom_id res chain seq x y z
N MET A 1 -29.20 -22.75 10.29
CA MET A 1 -28.83 -21.34 10.54
C MET A 1 -27.88 -20.98 9.43
N ALA A 2 -28.13 -19.91 8.65
CA ALA A 2 -27.19 -19.48 7.65
C ALA A 2 -25.88 -19.09 8.37
N ASP A 3 -24.77 -19.64 7.90
CA ASP A 3 -23.44 -19.35 8.39
C ASP A 3 -23.15 -17.85 8.09
N ARG A 4 -23.37 -16.99 9.08
CA ARG A 4 -23.14 -15.55 8.97
C ARG A 4 -21.68 -15.26 9.28
N ARG A 5 -20.83 -15.53 8.33
CA ARG A 5 -19.44 -15.07 8.40
C ARG A 5 -19.40 -13.55 8.39
N PRO A 6 -18.61 -12.90 9.24
CA PRO A 6 -18.47 -11.44 9.24
C PRO A 6 -17.75 -10.98 7.96
N ASN A 7 -18.10 -9.80 7.45
CA ASN A 7 -17.26 -9.11 6.49
C ASN A 7 -16.00 -8.63 7.21
N ILE A 8 -14.87 -8.72 6.53
CA ILE A 8 -13.55 -8.31 7.05
C ILE A 8 -13.02 -7.17 6.17
N ILE A 9 -12.72 -6.04 6.77
CA ILE A 9 -12.10 -4.90 6.10
C ILE A 9 -10.76 -4.63 6.77
N LEU A 10 -9.68 -4.74 5.99
CA LEU A 10 -8.35 -4.32 6.40
C LEU A 10 -8.07 -2.95 5.79
N PHE A 11 -8.13 -1.91 6.60
CA PHE A 11 -7.85 -0.54 6.17
C PHE A 11 -6.43 -0.15 6.57
N MET A 12 -5.56 0.03 5.59
CA MET A 12 -4.14 0.34 5.80
C MET A 12 -3.82 1.74 5.30
N CYS A 13 -3.46 2.64 6.22
CA CYS A 13 -2.96 3.96 5.87
C CYS A 13 -1.46 3.90 5.52
N ASP A 14 -1.07 4.52 4.41
CA ASP A 14 0.34 4.62 4.05
C ASP A 14 1.03 5.71 4.88
N GLN A 15 2.21 5.41 5.40
CA GLN A 15 3.08 6.34 6.14
C GLN A 15 2.42 7.10 7.31
N LEU A 16 1.35 6.53 7.89
CA LEU A 16 0.65 7.14 9.00
C LEU A 16 1.45 6.98 10.30
N ARG A 17 1.71 8.09 10.97
CA ARG A 17 2.33 8.11 12.29
C ARG A 17 1.28 7.86 13.37
N PHE A 18 1.66 7.16 14.42
CA PHE A 18 0.85 6.90 15.59
C PHE A 18 0.27 8.19 16.20
N ASP A 19 1.09 9.22 16.35
CA ASP A 19 0.74 10.50 16.96
C ASP A 19 -0.05 11.45 16.04
N ALA A 20 -0.44 10.99 14.86
CA ALA A 20 -1.28 11.78 13.92
C ALA A 20 -2.79 11.59 14.16
N LEU A 21 -3.20 10.65 15.02
CA LEU A 21 -4.60 10.32 15.23
C LEU A 21 -5.15 10.96 16.53
N GLY A 22 -6.41 11.41 16.48
CA GLY A 22 -7.11 11.99 17.63
C GLY A 22 -7.22 11.02 18.80
N CYS A 23 -7.52 9.73 18.52
CA CYS A 23 -7.62 8.68 19.54
C CYS A 23 -6.29 8.42 20.28
N TYR A 24 -5.16 8.88 19.75
CA TYR A 24 -3.86 8.85 20.40
C TYR A 24 -3.38 10.22 20.91
N GLY A 25 -4.32 11.19 21.03
CA GLY A 25 -4.08 12.48 21.67
C GLY A 25 -3.70 13.62 20.76
N ASN A 26 -3.75 13.43 19.41
CA ASN A 26 -3.57 14.55 18.51
C ASN A 26 -4.82 15.44 18.49
N ASN A 27 -4.64 16.72 18.83
CA ASN A 27 -5.71 17.71 18.85
C ASN A 27 -5.65 18.71 17.69
N GLN A 28 -4.69 18.57 16.79
CA GLN A 28 -4.50 19.43 15.62
C GLN A 28 -5.12 18.83 14.36
N ILE A 29 -5.16 17.50 14.26
CA ILE A 29 -5.70 16.76 13.13
C ILE A 29 -7.05 16.17 13.51
N HIS A 30 -8.05 16.40 12.67
CA HIS A 30 -9.40 15.87 12.90
C HIS A 30 -9.54 14.48 12.25
N THR A 31 -9.69 13.44 13.07
CA THR A 31 -9.87 12.05 12.64
C THR A 31 -11.13 11.40 13.22
N PRO A 32 -12.32 12.04 13.13
CA PRO A 32 -13.50 11.65 13.91
C PRO A 32 -14.00 10.23 13.60
N HIS A 33 -13.85 9.78 12.37
CA HIS A 33 -14.28 8.44 11.97
C HIS A 33 -13.33 7.34 12.48
N ILE A 34 -12.02 7.57 12.44
CA ILE A 34 -11.03 6.65 13.02
C ILE A 34 -11.16 6.64 14.55
N ASP A 35 -11.32 7.81 15.16
CA ASP A 35 -11.53 7.95 16.61
C ASP A 35 -12.81 7.23 17.06
N SER A 36 -13.87 7.25 16.23
CA SER A 36 -15.10 6.49 16.47
C SER A 36 -14.88 4.97 16.43
N LEU A 37 -14.01 4.48 15.54
CA LEU A 37 -13.62 3.06 15.53
C LEU A 37 -12.86 2.69 16.80
N ALA A 38 -11.94 3.53 17.25
CA ALA A 38 -11.20 3.34 18.49
C ALA A 38 -12.13 3.29 19.71
N LEU A 39 -13.12 4.18 19.76
CA LEU A 39 -14.09 4.26 20.85
C LEU A 39 -14.99 3.02 20.95
N ASN A 40 -15.36 2.43 19.80
CA ASN A 40 -16.29 1.31 19.71
C ASN A 40 -15.60 -0.05 19.52
N GLY A 41 -14.28 -0.07 19.45
CA GLY A 41 -13.47 -1.26 19.20
C GLY A 41 -12.36 -1.43 20.21
N SER A 42 -11.22 -1.93 19.73
CA SER A 42 -10.01 -2.10 20.53
C SER A 42 -8.86 -1.29 19.92
N THR A 43 -8.11 -0.58 20.75
CA THR A 43 -6.88 0.11 20.39
C THR A 43 -5.66 -0.66 20.89
N PHE A 44 -4.58 -0.59 20.12
CA PHE A 44 -3.33 -1.27 20.42
C PHE A 44 -2.20 -0.24 20.55
N ASP A 45 -1.90 0.20 21.77
CA ASP A 45 -0.91 1.25 22.02
C ASP A 45 0.52 0.82 21.68
N ASN A 46 0.79 -0.47 21.73
CA ASN A 46 2.10 -1.07 21.49
C ASN A 46 2.10 -2.01 20.28
N HIS A 47 1.56 -1.56 19.16
CA HIS A 47 1.60 -2.29 17.89
C HIS A 47 2.73 -1.74 17.02
N PHE A 48 3.73 -2.60 16.71
CA PHE A 48 4.93 -2.22 15.97
C PHE A 48 5.00 -2.91 14.63
N VAL A 49 5.35 -2.16 13.58
CA VAL A 49 5.66 -2.73 12.28
C VAL A 49 7.02 -3.44 12.33
N GLN A 50 7.15 -4.54 11.61
CA GLN A 50 8.39 -5.33 11.57
C GLN A 50 9.45 -4.72 10.64
N ASN A 51 9.04 -3.82 9.76
CA ASN A 51 9.90 -3.03 8.89
C ASN A 51 9.18 -1.73 8.51
N PRO A 52 9.81 -0.55 8.60
CA PRO A 52 9.15 0.73 8.30
C PRO A 52 9.05 1.03 6.79
N VAL A 53 9.56 0.16 5.91
CA VAL A 53 9.50 0.30 4.45
C VAL A 53 8.22 -0.33 3.92
N CYS A 54 7.64 0.27 2.87
CA CYS A 54 6.31 -0.07 2.34
C CYS A 54 6.15 -1.56 2.00
N SER A 55 6.93 -2.09 1.03
CA SER A 55 6.74 -3.47 0.55
C SER A 55 6.98 -4.51 1.64
N PRO A 56 8.07 -4.47 2.44
CA PRO A 56 8.28 -5.42 3.53
C PRO A 56 7.17 -5.40 4.57
N SER A 57 6.68 -4.20 4.94
CA SER A 57 5.58 -4.06 5.90
C SER A 57 4.29 -4.66 5.38
N ARG A 58 3.93 -4.37 4.13
CA ARG A 58 2.70 -4.86 3.48
C ARG A 58 2.73 -6.38 3.30
N CYS A 59 3.86 -6.93 2.84
CA CYS A 59 4.05 -8.37 2.77
C CYS A 59 3.95 -9.04 4.14
N THR A 60 4.49 -8.41 5.19
CA THR A 60 4.34 -8.92 6.56
C THR A 60 2.88 -8.97 7.00
N VAL A 61 2.09 -7.93 6.72
CA VAL A 61 0.67 -7.90 7.07
C VAL A 61 -0.11 -8.99 6.33
N LEU A 62 0.18 -9.18 5.04
CA LEU A 62 -0.52 -10.17 4.21
C LEU A 62 -0.14 -11.62 4.54
N THR A 63 1.10 -11.87 4.95
CA THR A 63 1.57 -13.24 5.19
C THR A 63 1.62 -13.63 6.68
N GLY A 64 1.55 -12.65 7.58
CA GLY A 64 1.79 -12.88 9.02
C GLY A 64 3.25 -13.28 9.34
N ARG A 65 4.19 -13.08 8.41
CA ARG A 65 5.59 -13.51 8.53
C ARG A 65 6.55 -12.34 8.55
N TYR A 66 7.72 -12.51 9.17
CA TYR A 66 8.75 -11.47 9.16
C TYR A 66 9.43 -11.33 7.79
N PRO A 67 9.97 -10.13 7.44
CA PRO A 67 10.67 -9.89 6.16
C PRO A 67 11.80 -10.88 5.87
N LYS A 68 12.50 -11.36 6.90
CA LYS A 68 13.51 -12.40 6.75
C LYS A 68 12.92 -13.71 6.23
N SER A 69 11.69 -14.04 6.60
CA SER A 69 11.01 -15.29 6.25
C SER A 69 10.37 -15.22 4.87
N HIS A 70 9.55 -14.18 4.58
CA HIS A 70 8.91 -14.04 3.27
C HIS A 70 9.85 -13.48 2.18
N GLY A 71 11.02 -12.98 2.52
CA GLY A 71 12.09 -12.60 1.59
C GLY A 71 12.04 -11.17 1.07
N THR A 72 10.91 -10.47 1.14
CA THR A 72 10.77 -9.06 0.76
C THR A 72 11.39 -8.18 1.83
N ARG A 73 12.63 -7.73 1.60
CA ARG A 73 13.41 -6.97 2.59
C ARG A 73 13.44 -5.48 2.31
N ASP A 74 13.11 -5.09 1.09
CA ASP A 74 13.11 -3.72 0.62
C ASP A 74 12.07 -3.53 -0.51
N ASN A 75 11.80 -2.29 -0.88
CA ASN A 75 10.97 -1.99 -2.04
C ASN A 75 11.61 -2.55 -3.32
N GLY A 76 10.77 -3.01 -4.25
CA GLY A 76 11.22 -3.62 -5.49
C GLY A 76 11.60 -5.10 -5.41
N ILE A 77 11.56 -5.69 -4.21
CA ILE A 77 11.64 -7.13 -4.04
C ILE A 77 10.21 -7.67 -3.89
N PRO A 78 9.68 -8.40 -4.87
CA PRO A 78 8.31 -8.87 -4.84
C PRO A 78 8.09 -9.91 -3.74
N LEU A 79 6.84 -10.05 -3.30
CA LEU A 79 6.43 -11.20 -2.51
C LEU A 79 6.58 -12.46 -3.38
N ARG A 80 7.08 -13.53 -2.80
CA ARG A 80 7.20 -14.81 -3.52
C ARG A 80 5.82 -15.41 -3.76
N ASP A 81 5.59 -15.98 -4.92
CA ASP A 81 4.33 -16.66 -5.28
C ASP A 81 4.01 -17.85 -4.36
N SER A 82 5.05 -18.43 -3.73
CA SER A 82 4.89 -19.54 -2.78
C SER A 82 4.46 -19.13 -1.37
N GLU A 83 4.32 -17.83 -1.10
CA GLU A 83 3.88 -17.35 0.21
C GLU A 83 2.35 -17.37 0.29
N ILE A 84 1.83 -18.04 1.29
CA ILE A 84 0.38 -18.05 1.56
C ILE A 84 -0.02 -16.71 2.17
N THR A 85 -1.01 -16.07 1.58
CA THR A 85 -1.51 -14.78 2.03
C THR A 85 -2.79 -14.89 2.86
N LEU A 86 -3.11 -13.81 3.57
CA LEU A 86 -4.39 -13.66 4.25
C LEU A 86 -5.56 -13.75 3.25
N ALA A 87 -5.41 -13.17 2.06
CA ALA A 87 -6.44 -13.20 1.03
C ALA A 87 -6.67 -14.62 0.51
N GLU A 88 -5.61 -15.36 0.22
CA GLU A 88 -5.69 -16.76 -0.18
C GLU A 88 -6.37 -17.61 0.91
N THR A 89 -5.94 -17.47 2.16
CA THR A 89 -6.57 -18.15 3.30
C THR A 89 -8.06 -17.85 3.41
N LEU A 90 -8.47 -16.61 3.23
CA LEU A 90 -9.87 -16.20 3.26
C LEU A 90 -10.66 -16.75 2.08
N ARG A 91 -10.10 -16.68 0.87
CA ARG A 91 -10.69 -17.23 -0.36
C ARG A 91 -10.95 -18.72 -0.21
N ASP A 92 -9.97 -19.47 0.28
CA ASP A 92 -10.10 -20.93 0.52
C ASP A 92 -11.17 -21.27 1.55
N ASN A 93 -11.47 -20.32 2.42
CA ASN A 93 -12.59 -20.44 3.38
C ASN A 93 -13.90 -19.81 2.85
N GLY A 94 -14.02 -19.56 1.55
CA GLY A 94 -15.24 -19.13 0.88
C GLY A 94 -15.57 -17.64 1.03
N TYR A 95 -14.61 -16.81 1.33
CA TYR A 95 -14.73 -15.35 1.21
C TYR A 95 -14.46 -14.91 -0.22
N ARG A 96 -15.09 -13.83 -0.64
CA ARG A 96 -14.69 -13.08 -1.82
C ARG A 96 -13.71 -12.01 -1.37
N THR A 97 -12.55 -11.95 -2.02
CA THR A 97 -11.41 -11.13 -1.61
C THR A 97 -11.16 -9.98 -2.58
N ALA A 98 -10.75 -8.82 -2.07
CA ALA A 98 -10.47 -7.66 -2.90
C ALA A 98 -9.25 -6.89 -2.41
N ALA A 99 -8.39 -6.50 -3.34
CA ALA A 99 -7.28 -5.57 -3.15
C ALA A 99 -7.63 -4.22 -3.80
N ILE A 100 -7.67 -3.15 -3.01
CA ILE A 100 -8.03 -1.81 -3.48
C ILE A 100 -6.98 -0.82 -3.01
N GLY A 101 -6.48 0.01 -3.91
CA GLY A 101 -5.47 1.02 -3.62
C GLY A 101 -4.04 0.50 -3.66
N LYS A 102 -3.14 1.07 -2.86
CA LYS A 102 -1.72 0.73 -2.89
C LYS A 102 -1.45 -0.63 -2.26
N MET A 103 -1.02 -1.60 -3.04
CA MET A 103 -0.57 -2.90 -2.57
C MET A 103 0.94 -2.99 -2.41
N HIS A 104 1.70 -2.61 -3.42
CA HIS A 104 3.18 -2.54 -3.40
C HIS A 104 3.87 -3.84 -2.94
N ILE A 105 3.36 -4.97 -3.43
CA ILE A 105 3.85 -6.32 -3.11
C ILE A 105 4.47 -7.01 -4.33
N THR A 106 4.46 -6.33 -5.47
CA THR A 106 5.00 -6.76 -6.76
C THR A 106 6.31 -6.03 -7.09
N THR A 107 6.93 -6.32 -8.24
CA THR A 107 8.24 -5.76 -8.64
C THR A 107 8.27 -4.28 -8.97
N GLN A 108 7.18 -3.56 -8.83
CA GLN A 108 7.04 -2.21 -9.33
C GLN A 108 8.13 -1.23 -8.91
N PHE A 109 8.98 -0.89 -9.85
CA PHE A 109 9.73 0.37 -9.89
C PHE A 109 9.20 1.20 -11.05
N VAL A 110 8.45 2.27 -10.75
CA VAL A 110 8.00 3.29 -11.71
C VAL A 110 7.33 2.67 -12.95
N PRO A 111 6.02 2.60 -13.01
CA PRO A 111 5.34 2.15 -14.22
C PRO A 111 5.73 3.07 -15.36
N LYS A 112 6.18 2.53 -16.46
CA LYS A 112 5.96 3.17 -17.76
C LYS A 112 4.46 3.24 -17.95
N GLU A 113 3.97 4.24 -18.62
CA GLU A 113 2.54 4.57 -18.76
C GLU A 113 1.61 3.40 -19.17
N ASP A 114 2.19 2.26 -19.59
CA ASP A 114 1.50 1.07 -20.09
C ASP A 114 1.80 -0.23 -19.32
N GLU A 115 2.57 -0.21 -18.21
CA GLU A 115 2.90 -1.43 -17.46
C GLU A 115 1.90 -1.64 -16.31
N GLN A 116 1.10 -2.70 -16.43
CA GLN A 116 0.32 -3.25 -15.31
C GLN A 116 1.26 -3.84 -14.27
N GLU A 117 0.84 -3.84 -13.00
CA GLU A 117 1.56 -4.57 -11.95
C GLU A 117 1.71 -6.03 -12.35
N ASP A 118 2.92 -6.57 -12.16
CA ASP A 118 3.22 -7.98 -12.44
C ASP A 118 2.69 -8.86 -11.30
N TRP A 119 1.40 -9.17 -11.36
CA TRP A 119 0.73 -10.04 -10.41
C TRP A 119 0.92 -11.50 -10.80
N PRO A 120 1.11 -12.42 -9.84
CA PRO A 120 1.10 -13.85 -10.13
C PRO A 120 -0.27 -14.32 -10.64
N GLU A 121 -0.31 -15.49 -11.27
CA GLU A 121 -1.52 -16.04 -11.90
C GLU A 121 -2.71 -16.15 -10.92
N ASP A 122 -2.45 -16.45 -9.65
CA ASP A 122 -3.46 -16.56 -8.61
C ASP A 122 -3.77 -15.24 -7.87
N ASN A 123 -3.13 -14.15 -8.28
CA ASN A 123 -3.30 -12.81 -7.73
C ASN A 123 -3.11 -12.73 -6.21
N TYR A 124 -2.21 -13.53 -5.64
CA TYR A 124 -2.03 -13.66 -4.19
C TYR A 124 -3.34 -13.91 -3.43
N GLY A 125 -4.30 -14.60 -4.06
CA GLY A 125 -5.59 -14.91 -3.47
C GLY A 125 -6.66 -13.82 -3.55
N PHE A 126 -6.43 -12.74 -4.29
CA PHE A 126 -7.44 -11.71 -4.51
C PHE A 126 -8.29 -12.01 -5.74
N ASP A 127 -9.63 -12.03 -5.57
CA ASP A 127 -10.60 -12.18 -6.66
C ASP A 127 -10.82 -10.88 -7.43
N ILE A 128 -10.60 -9.74 -6.78
CA ILE A 128 -10.77 -8.41 -7.34
C ILE A 128 -9.51 -7.59 -7.04
N ILE A 129 -8.97 -6.95 -8.07
CA ILE A 129 -7.79 -6.11 -7.97
C ILE A 129 -8.07 -4.76 -8.62
N HIS A 130 -8.10 -3.70 -7.81
CA HIS A 130 -8.20 -2.31 -8.24
C HIS A 130 -7.07 -1.53 -7.59
N THR A 131 -5.85 -1.72 -8.10
CA THR A 131 -4.66 -1.15 -7.47
C THR A 131 -4.26 0.17 -8.11
N THR A 132 -3.58 0.97 -7.32
CA THR A 132 -2.95 2.22 -7.75
C THR A 132 -1.61 2.36 -7.07
N CYS A 133 -0.62 2.85 -7.79
CA CYS A 133 0.68 3.16 -7.21
C CYS A 133 0.83 4.67 -7.04
N ASP A 134 0.89 5.12 -5.78
CA ASP A 134 1.13 6.52 -5.39
C ASP A 134 0.21 7.55 -6.11
N CYS A 135 -1.04 7.17 -6.41
CA CYS A 135 -2.06 7.98 -7.10
C CYS A 135 -1.66 8.46 -8.52
N LYS A 136 -0.69 7.80 -9.17
CA LYS A 136 -0.16 8.23 -10.46
C LYS A 136 -0.46 7.31 -11.62
N THR A 137 -0.92 6.09 -11.35
CA THR A 137 -1.23 5.08 -12.36
C THR A 137 -2.36 4.19 -11.91
N GLY A 138 -2.93 3.42 -12.84
CA GLY A 138 -3.95 2.44 -12.58
C GLY A 138 -5.38 2.98 -12.68
N GLU A 139 -6.33 2.14 -12.39
CA GLU A 139 -7.77 2.38 -12.58
C GLU A 139 -8.31 3.62 -11.84
N TYR A 140 -7.64 4.08 -10.78
CA TYR A 140 -8.01 5.32 -10.11
C TYR A 140 -7.91 6.53 -11.04
N LEU A 141 -6.87 6.62 -11.85
CA LEU A 141 -6.71 7.73 -12.81
C LEU A 141 -7.73 7.66 -13.93
N ASP A 142 -8.07 6.47 -14.39
CA ASP A 142 -9.11 6.28 -15.41
C ASP A 142 -10.49 6.69 -14.87
N TRP A 143 -10.77 6.30 -13.63
CA TRP A 143 -11.97 6.74 -12.93
C TRP A 143 -11.97 8.26 -12.71
N LEU A 144 -10.88 8.85 -12.24
CA LEU A 144 -10.76 10.28 -11.98
C LEU A 144 -10.94 11.08 -13.27
N LYS A 145 -10.34 10.64 -14.37
CA LYS A 145 -10.49 11.25 -15.69
C LYS A 145 -11.95 11.27 -16.17
N ALA A 146 -12.70 10.22 -15.86
CA ALA A 146 -14.12 10.14 -16.21
C ALA A 146 -15.00 10.94 -15.25
N ALA A 147 -14.69 10.96 -13.95
CA ALA A 147 -15.51 11.58 -12.92
C ALA A 147 -15.23 13.09 -12.74
N SER A 148 -13.97 13.50 -12.85
CA SER A 148 -13.53 14.89 -12.70
C SER A 148 -12.28 15.16 -13.57
N PRO A 149 -12.46 15.53 -14.85
CA PRO A 149 -11.34 15.79 -15.75
C PRO A 149 -10.38 16.90 -15.26
N GLU A 150 -10.89 17.88 -14.54
CA GLU A 150 -10.09 18.99 -14.00
C GLU A 150 -9.13 18.49 -12.90
N ASP A 151 -9.63 17.69 -11.97
CA ASP A 151 -8.81 17.08 -10.91
C ASP A 151 -7.79 16.09 -11.49
N TYR A 152 -8.16 15.37 -12.55
CA TYR A 152 -7.24 14.48 -13.27
C TYR A 152 -6.02 15.24 -13.80
N GLU A 153 -6.23 16.38 -14.48
CA GLU A 153 -5.12 17.18 -15.02
C GLU A 153 -4.25 17.74 -13.88
N GLU A 154 -4.85 18.14 -12.76
CA GLU A 154 -4.08 18.59 -11.60
C GLU A 154 -3.21 17.48 -10.99
N VAL A 155 -3.77 16.31 -10.76
CA VAL A 155 -3.04 15.14 -10.23
C VAL A 155 -1.91 14.72 -11.18
N LYS A 156 -2.16 14.73 -12.49
CA LYS A 156 -1.15 14.44 -13.51
C LYS A 156 0.00 15.44 -13.47
N MET A 157 -0.27 16.73 -13.42
CA MET A 157 0.75 17.78 -13.31
C MET A 157 1.58 17.64 -12.02
N GLN A 158 0.95 17.34 -10.89
CA GLN A 158 1.65 17.11 -9.63
C GLN A 158 2.59 15.89 -9.73
N GLY A 159 2.14 14.82 -10.38
CA GLY A 159 2.94 13.63 -10.65
C GLY A 159 4.20 13.93 -11.50
N GLU A 160 4.04 14.70 -12.56
CA GLU A 160 5.15 15.11 -13.42
C GLU A 160 6.16 16.01 -12.70
N ARG A 161 5.68 16.95 -11.86
CA ARG A 161 6.56 17.82 -11.04
C ARG A 161 7.40 17.00 -10.08
N LYS A 162 6.79 16.08 -9.35
CA LYS A 162 7.49 15.20 -8.41
C LYS A 162 8.52 14.30 -9.13
N ALA A 163 8.16 13.73 -10.28
CA ALA A 163 9.09 12.93 -11.08
C ALA A 163 10.32 13.72 -11.56
N LYS A 164 10.15 15.01 -11.87
CA LYS A 164 11.28 15.91 -12.20
C LYS A 164 12.16 16.19 -10.99
N GLU A 165 11.57 16.44 -9.83
CA GLU A 165 12.28 16.67 -8.58
C GLU A 165 13.09 15.44 -8.14
N ASP A 166 12.50 14.25 -8.22
CA ASP A 166 13.15 12.99 -7.88
C ASP A 166 14.35 12.71 -8.82
N ARG A 167 14.21 12.98 -10.13
CA ARG A 167 15.32 12.86 -11.11
C ARG A 167 16.44 13.85 -10.84
N ALA A 168 16.12 15.09 -10.49
CA ALA A 168 17.10 16.11 -10.15
C ALA A 168 17.88 15.73 -8.88
N SER A 169 17.18 15.23 -7.85
CA SER A 169 17.79 14.75 -6.61
C SER A 169 18.68 13.50 -6.81
N ALA A 170 18.32 12.62 -7.73
CA ALA A 170 19.12 11.45 -8.08
C ALA A 170 20.41 11.84 -8.83
N ALA A 171 20.33 12.80 -9.76
CA ALA A 171 21.47 13.31 -10.51
C ALA A 171 22.49 14.02 -9.61
N ASP A 172 22.05 14.73 -8.58
CA ASP A 172 22.92 15.41 -7.62
C ASP A 172 23.68 14.42 -6.69
N LYS A 173 23.12 13.26 -6.42
CA LYS A 173 23.78 12.19 -5.65
C LYS A 173 24.87 11.45 -6.43
N ASP A 174 24.77 11.40 -7.76
CA ASP A 174 25.72 10.70 -8.61
C ASP A 174 27.00 11.56 -8.91
N THR A 175 26.98 12.86 -8.54
CA THR A 175 28.14 13.75 -8.64
C THR A 175 29.05 13.75 -7.40
N GLY A 176 28.69 13.02 -6.35
CA GLY A 176 29.51 12.78 -5.17
C GLY A 176 30.64 11.82 -5.49
N GLY A 177 31.88 12.33 -5.64
CA GLY A 177 33.09 11.54 -5.88
C GLY A 177 33.31 10.43 -4.85
N PRO A 178 34.22 9.46 -5.13
CA PRO A 178 34.45 8.29 -4.30
C PRO A 178 34.80 8.72 -2.86
N PRO A 179 34.37 7.93 -1.85
CA PRO A 179 34.72 8.22 -0.47
C PRO A 179 36.24 8.29 -0.34
N GLN A 180 36.73 9.38 0.19
CA GLN A 180 38.16 9.50 0.54
C GLN A 180 38.42 8.52 1.67
N VAL A 181 39.34 7.60 1.43
CA VAL A 181 39.85 6.59 2.37
C VAL A 181 40.64 7.27 3.47
#